data_b59025d27e11151defc27f0b6b40a9fc
#
_entry.id   b59025d27e11151defc27f0b6b40a9fc
#
_cell.length_a   1.000
_cell.length_b   1.000
_cell.length_c   1.000
_cell.angle_alpha   90.00
_cell.angle_beta   90.00
_cell.angle_gamma   90.00
#
_symmetry.space_group_name_H-M   'P 1'
#
loop_
_entity.id
_entity.type
_entity.pdbx_description
1 polymer ?
#
loop_
_entity_poly.entity_id
_entity_poly.type
_entity_poly.pdbx_seq_one_letter_code
_entity_poly.pdbx_strand_id
1 'polypeptide(L)'
;MLPFCDKMEKKRTEGYAMKQTKIGLVTVGHYIYFEQFEGLFEELSRKGEAFAALLREEDCEICNAGYIDRPEDAFTAVRALKREDIDLLFIVLSTYVPSAVCAPFAKYLDVSQILIGIQPLEHLDYSHATTYMQLCNDDVCAMPEVAGVYRRLGKSIPPCIIASASMEGYIRSQVREWIAAARAMAAFKYETIGYLGHTYEGMYDMNTDPTAFTAAFGAHVKMLEICELSRLAEEVTEEETKRKIAHVRNIFEICDPSIDPLTDFVKDEDLALSARISVALKRLVEQNGLCALAYYYKSEKNNPYEPLSANLIIGNTLLTSSGIPLAGEADLKTAAAMLIMKALGGGGSFAEIHPFDTESNVVLVGHDGPHHIGISDGKPRLRKLKKYHGKSGSGIGVEFSLRSGPITMLSISVDENGKMQMIAAEGESLPGEIPQTGNTNTRVSFGCPIHEFLCRWCEAGPTHHFALGIGHHIAALRKFSVISGISLIEVK
;
A
#
# COMPACT_ATOMS: atom_id res chain seq x y z
N MET A 1 20.56 -25.86 17.90
CA MET A 1 20.19 -24.51 17.48
C MET A 1 20.43 -24.41 15.99
N LEU A 2 19.39 -24.21 15.21
CA LEU A 2 19.44 -24.25 13.75
C LEU A 2 20.03 -22.95 13.18
N PRO A 3 20.81 -22.98 12.10
CA PRO A 3 21.45 -21.79 11.49
C PRO A 3 20.45 -20.79 10.84
N PHE A 4 19.17 -20.98 11.08
CA PHE A 4 18.09 -20.09 10.58
C PHE A 4 17.93 -18.81 11.42
N CYS A 5 18.38 -18.80 12.70
CA CYS A 5 18.20 -17.66 13.60
C CYS A 5 19.15 -16.48 13.27
N ASP A 6 20.39 -16.76 12.90
CA ASP A 6 21.42 -15.71 12.64
C ASP A 6 21.14 -14.88 11.37
N LYS A 7 20.45 -15.45 10.38
CA LYS A 7 20.06 -14.71 9.16
C LYS A 7 18.89 -13.76 9.36
N MET A 8 18.02 -14.05 10.35
CA MET A 8 16.90 -13.16 10.69
C MET A 8 17.34 -11.96 11.54
N GLU A 9 18.35 -12.13 12.42
CA GLU A 9 18.87 -11.03 13.23
C GLU A 9 19.63 -9.97 12.40
N LYS A 10 20.39 -10.38 11.37
CA LYS A 10 21.08 -9.45 10.49
C LYS A 10 20.17 -8.59 9.59
N LYS A 11 18.96 -9.08 9.25
CA LYS A 11 17.95 -8.30 8.48
C LYS A 11 17.20 -7.26 9.33
N ARG A 12 17.30 -7.30 10.66
CA ARG A 12 16.56 -6.41 11.57
C ARG A 12 17.23 -5.05 11.83
N THR A 13 18.46 -4.85 11.37
CA THR A 13 19.24 -3.62 11.65
C THR A 13 19.33 -2.62 10.49
N GLU A 14 18.93 -3.01 9.28
CA GLU A 14 18.83 -2.10 8.14
C GLU A 14 17.34 -1.75 7.97
N GLY A 15 16.97 -0.50 8.20
CA GLY A 15 15.64 0.09 8.25
C GLY A 15 14.50 -0.74 7.61
N TYR A 16 13.25 -0.53 8.02
CA TYR A 16 12.06 -1.29 7.60
C TYR A 16 11.81 -1.26 6.07
N ALA A 17 12.79 -1.74 5.29
CA ALA A 17 12.66 -1.89 3.85
C ALA A 17 11.54 -2.89 3.57
N MET A 18 10.61 -2.50 2.73
CA MET A 18 9.59 -3.42 2.23
C MET A 18 10.29 -4.60 1.55
N LYS A 19 9.73 -5.80 1.71
CA LYS A 19 10.18 -6.98 0.99
C LYS A 19 10.15 -6.68 -0.50
N GLN A 20 11.22 -7.04 -1.22
CA GLN A 20 11.27 -6.85 -2.66
C GLN A 20 10.18 -7.70 -3.34
N THR A 21 9.36 -7.07 -4.17
CA THR A 21 8.29 -7.73 -4.91
C THR A 21 8.87 -8.63 -5.99
N LYS A 22 8.44 -9.87 -6.05
CA LYS A 22 8.93 -10.87 -7.01
C LYS A 22 7.96 -11.03 -8.18
N ILE A 23 8.42 -10.68 -9.35
CA ILE A 23 7.63 -10.71 -10.58
C ILE A 23 8.06 -11.88 -11.44
N GLY A 24 7.17 -12.84 -11.65
CA GLY A 24 7.35 -13.90 -12.62
C GLY A 24 7.21 -13.37 -14.04
N LEU A 25 8.06 -13.87 -14.93
CA LEU A 25 7.98 -13.60 -16.37
C LEU A 25 8.12 -14.92 -17.14
N VAL A 26 7.26 -15.11 -18.14
CA VAL A 26 7.38 -16.19 -19.11
C VAL A 26 6.98 -15.67 -20.49
N THR A 27 7.73 -16.03 -21.50
CA THR A 27 7.37 -15.81 -22.91
C THR A 27 6.87 -17.12 -23.49
N VAL A 28 5.76 -17.09 -24.22
CA VAL A 28 5.14 -18.30 -24.78
C VAL A 28 4.95 -18.20 -26.28
N GLY A 29 5.06 -19.34 -26.95
CA GLY A 29 4.90 -19.44 -28.40
C GLY A 29 4.52 -20.87 -28.85
N HIS A 30 4.78 -21.19 -30.11
CA HIS A 30 4.40 -22.46 -30.70
C HIS A 30 5.55 -23.05 -31.52
N TYR A 31 6.14 -24.15 -31.04
CA TYR A 31 7.33 -24.79 -31.62
C TYR A 31 7.20 -25.13 -33.08
N ILE A 32 5.97 -25.51 -33.57
CA ILE A 32 5.75 -25.91 -34.98
C ILE A 32 6.15 -24.81 -35.96
N TYR A 33 5.95 -23.54 -35.59
CA TYR A 33 6.30 -22.40 -36.45
C TYR A 33 7.81 -22.24 -36.62
N PHE A 34 8.60 -22.63 -35.64
CA PHE A 34 10.05 -22.52 -35.65
C PHE A 34 10.68 -23.53 -36.60
N GLU A 35 10.04 -24.70 -36.82
CA GLU A 35 10.44 -25.69 -37.79
C GLU A 35 10.10 -25.27 -39.24
N GLN A 36 9.13 -24.36 -39.41
CA GLN A 36 8.63 -23.92 -40.71
C GLN A 36 9.26 -22.62 -41.21
N PHE A 37 9.64 -21.74 -40.28
CA PHE A 37 10.11 -20.39 -40.59
C PHE A 37 11.45 -20.12 -39.93
N GLU A 38 12.52 -20.14 -40.72
CA GLU A 38 13.88 -19.85 -40.27
C GLU A 38 13.96 -18.40 -39.69
N GLY A 39 14.61 -18.24 -38.52
CA GLY A 39 14.78 -16.97 -37.83
C GLY A 39 13.57 -16.49 -37.03
N LEU A 40 12.43 -17.17 -37.07
CA LEU A 40 11.22 -16.74 -36.36
C LEU A 40 11.37 -16.87 -34.85
N PHE A 41 12.04 -17.90 -34.35
CA PHE A 41 12.29 -18.10 -32.93
C PHE A 41 13.07 -16.93 -32.31
N GLU A 42 14.13 -16.52 -33.00
CA GLU A 42 14.99 -15.40 -32.57
C GLU A 42 14.20 -14.07 -32.56
N GLU A 43 13.34 -13.87 -33.57
CA GLU A 43 12.49 -12.67 -33.65
C GLU A 43 11.48 -12.63 -32.52
N LEU A 44 10.79 -13.74 -32.25
CA LEU A 44 9.77 -13.81 -31.19
C LEU A 44 10.39 -13.77 -29.77
N SER A 45 11.58 -14.35 -29.61
CA SER A 45 12.32 -14.31 -28.33
C SER A 45 12.66 -12.86 -27.90
N ARG A 46 12.99 -11.99 -28.88
CA ARG A 46 13.27 -10.56 -28.60
C ARG A 46 12.10 -9.83 -27.95
N LYS A 47 10.84 -10.26 -28.19
CA LYS A 47 9.68 -9.66 -27.51
C LYS A 47 9.72 -9.87 -25.99
N GLY A 48 10.02 -11.10 -25.57
CA GLY A 48 10.19 -11.42 -24.15
C GLY A 48 11.36 -10.67 -23.52
N GLU A 49 12.48 -10.56 -24.25
CA GLU A 49 13.67 -9.81 -23.80
C GLU A 49 13.38 -8.31 -23.66
N ALA A 50 12.64 -7.73 -24.63
CA ALA A 50 12.22 -6.34 -24.57
C ALA A 50 11.30 -6.08 -23.38
N PHE A 51 10.34 -6.96 -23.11
CA PHE A 51 9.47 -6.84 -21.94
C PHE A 51 10.25 -7.02 -20.63
N ALA A 52 11.20 -7.97 -20.59
CA ALA A 52 12.10 -8.11 -19.44
C ALA A 52 12.95 -6.85 -19.19
N ALA A 53 13.37 -6.15 -20.26
CA ALA A 53 14.10 -4.90 -20.14
C ALA A 53 13.22 -3.80 -19.48
N LEU A 54 11.94 -3.69 -19.84
CA LEU A 54 10.99 -2.79 -19.17
C LEU A 54 10.85 -3.09 -17.67
N LEU A 55 10.76 -4.37 -17.31
CA LEU A 55 10.65 -4.77 -15.91
C LEU A 55 11.90 -4.42 -15.09
N ARG A 56 13.10 -4.47 -15.69
CA ARG A 56 14.37 -4.11 -15.01
C ARG A 56 14.47 -2.64 -14.61
N GLU A 57 13.65 -1.80 -15.20
CA GLU A 57 13.59 -0.37 -14.84
C GLU A 57 12.72 -0.12 -13.60
N GLU A 58 11.96 -1.12 -13.16
CA GLU A 58 11.06 -1.03 -12.02
C GLU A 58 11.71 -1.64 -10.75
N ASP A 59 11.28 -1.18 -9.58
CA ASP A 59 11.75 -1.69 -8.29
C ASP A 59 11.09 -3.05 -7.97
N CYS A 60 11.61 -4.11 -8.58
CA CYS A 60 11.15 -5.50 -8.37
C CYS A 60 12.27 -6.52 -8.69
N GLU A 61 12.14 -7.72 -8.15
CA GLU A 61 12.95 -8.87 -8.52
C GLU A 61 12.27 -9.66 -9.65
N ILE A 62 12.99 -9.96 -10.72
CA ILE A 62 12.44 -10.67 -11.89
C ILE A 62 12.83 -12.15 -11.86
N CYS A 63 11.82 -13.01 -11.78
CA CYS A 63 11.95 -14.46 -11.88
C CYS A 63 11.56 -14.91 -13.30
N ASN A 64 12.53 -14.86 -14.24
CA ASN A 64 12.27 -15.18 -15.64
C ASN A 64 12.37 -16.70 -15.90
N ALA A 65 11.25 -17.31 -16.30
CA ALA A 65 11.17 -18.73 -16.65
C ALA A 65 11.59 -19.04 -18.10
N GLY A 66 11.93 -18.01 -18.88
CA GLY A 66 12.37 -18.16 -20.26
C GLY A 66 11.26 -18.28 -21.29
N TYR A 67 11.59 -18.83 -22.43
CA TYR A 67 10.66 -19.07 -23.56
C TYR A 67 10.10 -20.49 -23.50
N ILE A 68 8.77 -20.63 -23.53
CA ILE A 68 8.06 -21.90 -23.39
C ILE A 68 7.14 -22.09 -24.60
N ASP A 69 7.35 -23.15 -25.36
CA ASP A 69 6.60 -23.46 -26.59
C ASP A 69 5.91 -24.83 -26.56
N ARG A 70 6.12 -25.59 -25.47
CA ARG A 70 5.54 -26.91 -25.24
C ARG A 70 4.91 -27.04 -23.86
N PRO A 71 3.78 -27.76 -23.70
CA PRO A 71 3.13 -27.96 -22.40
C PRO A 71 4.03 -28.62 -21.34
N GLU A 72 4.93 -29.54 -21.80
CA GLU A 72 5.85 -30.25 -20.88
C GLU A 72 6.85 -29.32 -20.23
N ASP A 73 7.34 -28.31 -20.93
CA ASP A 73 8.27 -27.31 -20.45
C ASP A 73 7.54 -26.33 -19.47
N ALA A 74 6.27 -26.06 -19.76
CA ALA A 74 5.43 -25.24 -18.85
C ALA A 74 5.31 -25.86 -17.46
N PHE A 75 5.25 -27.18 -17.27
CA PHE A 75 5.28 -27.81 -15.95
C PHE A 75 6.59 -27.56 -15.19
N THR A 76 7.70 -27.51 -15.90
CA THR A 76 9.02 -27.22 -15.31
C THR A 76 9.10 -25.76 -14.90
N ALA A 77 8.66 -24.83 -15.76
CA ALA A 77 8.59 -23.40 -15.49
C ALA A 77 7.70 -23.09 -14.26
N VAL A 78 6.52 -23.73 -14.18
CA VAL A 78 5.61 -23.59 -13.02
C VAL A 78 6.29 -24.00 -11.71
N ARG A 79 7.02 -25.15 -11.72
CA ARG A 79 7.73 -25.60 -10.52
C ARG A 79 8.84 -24.64 -10.10
N ALA A 80 9.54 -24.04 -11.05
CA ALA A 80 10.55 -23.02 -10.76
C ALA A 80 9.91 -21.75 -10.15
N LEU A 81 8.90 -21.19 -10.80
CA LEU A 81 8.19 -19.99 -10.31
C LEU A 81 7.55 -20.17 -8.93
N LYS A 82 7.02 -21.39 -8.63
CA LYS A 82 6.53 -21.71 -7.29
C LYS A 82 7.62 -21.68 -6.21
N ARG A 83 8.83 -22.15 -6.51
CA ARG A 83 9.95 -22.12 -5.55
C ARG A 83 10.42 -20.71 -5.28
N GLU A 84 10.32 -19.84 -6.28
CA GLU A 84 10.65 -18.42 -6.13
C GLU A 84 9.62 -17.62 -5.32
N ASP A 85 8.41 -18.19 -5.09
CA ASP A 85 7.33 -17.54 -4.34
C ASP A 85 6.98 -16.17 -4.92
N ILE A 86 6.71 -16.14 -6.24
CA ILE A 86 6.39 -14.91 -6.97
C ILE A 86 5.09 -14.27 -6.49
N ASP A 87 4.95 -12.96 -6.69
CA ASP A 87 3.78 -12.16 -6.27
C ASP A 87 2.83 -11.84 -7.45
N LEU A 88 3.33 -11.90 -8.68
CA LEU A 88 2.59 -11.66 -9.92
C LEU A 88 3.28 -12.39 -11.07
N LEU A 89 2.54 -12.82 -12.09
CA LEU A 89 3.10 -13.41 -13.31
C LEU A 89 2.68 -12.61 -14.55
N PHE A 90 3.65 -12.17 -15.36
CA PHE A 90 3.42 -11.73 -16.72
C PHE A 90 3.66 -12.87 -17.71
N ILE A 91 2.69 -13.11 -18.59
CA ILE A 91 2.77 -14.10 -19.69
C ILE A 91 2.79 -13.34 -21.00
N VAL A 92 3.95 -13.26 -21.63
CA VAL A 92 4.12 -12.61 -22.93
C VAL A 92 3.77 -13.61 -24.04
N LEU A 93 2.64 -13.36 -24.72
CA LEU A 93 2.28 -14.11 -25.92
C LEU A 93 3.05 -13.51 -27.08
N SER A 94 4.00 -14.22 -27.63
CA SER A 94 4.87 -13.69 -28.70
C SER A 94 4.32 -13.91 -30.11
N THR A 95 3.37 -14.84 -30.26
CA THR A 95 2.64 -15.20 -31.47
C THR A 95 1.40 -16.00 -31.04
N TYR A 96 0.68 -16.63 -31.96
CA TYR A 96 -0.30 -17.65 -31.58
C TYR A 96 0.36 -18.76 -30.76
N VAL A 97 -0.27 -19.11 -29.66
CA VAL A 97 0.16 -20.19 -28.76
C VAL A 97 -1.03 -21.08 -28.40
N PRO A 98 -0.92 -22.43 -28.52
CA PRO A 98 -1.96 -23.31 -28.02
C PRO A 98 -2.16 -23.13 -26.53
N SER A 99 -3.41 -23.00 -26.09
CA SER A 99 -3.75 -22.80 -24.67
C SER A 99 -3.21 -23.88 -23.74
N ALA A 100 -2.90 -25.06 -24.23
CA ALA A 100 -2.24 -26.13 -23.49
C ALA A 100 -0.89 -25.72 -22.90
N VAL A 101 -0.18 -24.76 -23.50
CA VAL A 101 1.08 -24.21 -22.99
C VAL A 101 0.80 -23.31 -21.77
N CYS A 102 -0.30 -22.55 -21.78
CA CYS A 102 -0.67 -21.65 -20.68
C CYS A 102 -1.45 -22.35 -19.56
N ALA A 103 -2.12 -23.47 -19.83
CA ALA A 103 -2.96 -24.18 -18.86
C ALA A 103 -2.22 -24.61 -17.56
N PRO A 104 -0.94 -25.05 -17.58
CA PRO A 104 -0.21 -25.36 -16.35
C PRO A 104 -0.04 -24.15 -15.42
N PHE A 105 0.20 -22.95 -15.96
CA PHE A 105 0.28 -21.71 -15.14
C PHE A 105 -1.05 -21.43 -14.50
N ALA A 106 -2.15 -21.46 -15.25
CA ALA A 106 -3.52 -21.30 -14.75
C ALA A 106 -3.86 -22.31 -13.64
N LYS A 107 -3.47 -23.57 -13.82
CA LYS A 107 -3.85 -24.67 -12.91
C LYS A 107 -3.06 -24.68 -11.61
N TYR A 108 -1.77 -24.40 -11.67
CA TYR A 108 -0.85 -24.71 -10.56
C TYR A 108 -0.20 -23.50 -9.90
N LEU A 109 -0.28 -22.30 -10.47
CA LEU A 109 0.15 -21.06 -9.81
C LEU A 109 -1.06 -20.36 -9.19
N ASP A 110 -0.91 -19.98 -7.93
CA ASP A 110 -1.96 -19.29 -7.17
C ASP A 110 -1.58 -17.81 -6.97
N VAL A 111 -1.21 -17.15 -8.07
CA VAL A 111 -0.93 -15.72 -8.16
C VAL A 111 -1.68 -15.13 -9.34
N SER A 112 -1.94 -13.82 -9.29
CA SER A 112 -2.54 -13.12 -10.44
C SER A 112 -1.62 -13.20 -11.65
N GLN A 113 -2.22 -13.41 -12.81
CA GLN A 113 -1.51 -13.59 -14.08
C GLN A 113 -2.03 -12.57 -15.08
N ILE A 114 -1.14 -11.93 -15.83
CA ILE A 114 -1.46 -10.88 -16.80
C ILE A 114 -0.97 -11.33 -18.16
N LEU A 115 -1.85 -11.34 -19.14
CA LEU A 115 -1.49 -11.66 -20.53
C LEU A 115 -0.97 -10.41 -21.22
N ILE A 116 0.18 -10.54 -21.89
CA ILE A 116 0.85 -9.45 -22.59
C ILE A 116 0.86 -9.76 -24.08
N GLY A 117 0.28 -8.87 -24.89
CA GLY A 117 0.34 -8.90 -26.35
C GLY A 117 0.82 -7.54 -26.86
N ILE A 118 2.08 -7.46 -27.22
CA ILE A 118 2.71 -6.26 -27.75
C ILE A 118 3.22 -6.56 -29.14
N GLN A 119 2.42 -6.24 -30.15
CA GLN A 119 2.84 -6.43 -31.54
C GLN A 119 3.92 -5.40 -31.93
N PRO A 120 4.95 -5.81 -32.70
CA PRO A 120 6.02 -4.91 -33.11
C PRO A 120 5.58 -3.76 -34.00
N LEU A 121 4.65 -4.02 -34.92
CA LEU A 121 4.22 -3.05 -35.92
C LEU A 121 2.98 -2.29 -35.48
N GLU A 122 2.99 -0.98 -35.64
CA GLU A 122 1.81 -0.12 -35.46
C GLU A 122 0.89 -0.19 -36.68
N HIS A 123 1.48 -0.31 -37.87
CA HIS A 123 0.76 -0.40 -39.15
C HIS A 123 1.27 -1.60 -39.95
N LEU A 124 0.34 -2.37 -40.49
CA LEU A 124 0.62 -3.51 -41.38
C LEU A 124 0.49 -3.07 -42.83
N ASP A 125 1.54 -3.32 -43.65
CA ASP A 125 1.42 -3.14 -45.09
C ASP A 125 0.70 -4.36 -45.68
N TYR A 126 -0.62 -4.27 -45.79
CA TYR A 126 -1.47 -5.36 -46.24
C TYR A 126 -1.16 -5.85 -47.64
N SER A 127 -0.60 -4.98 -48.47
CA SER A 127 -0.27 -5.34 -49.89
C SER A 127 1.00 -6.19 -50.01
N HIS A 128 1.89 -6.12 -49.00
CA HIS A 128 3.16 -6.85 -48.97
C HIS A 128 3.26 -7.79 -47.76
N ALA A 129 2.16 -7.98 -47.02
CA ALA A 129 2.13 -8.85 -45.85
C ALA A 129 2.42 -10.30 -46.21
N THR A 130 3.32 -10.89 -45.43
CA THR A 130 3.68 -12.34 -45.54
C THR A 130 3.17 -13.08 -44.32
N THR A 131 3.08 -14.42 -44.39
CA THR A 131 2.78 -15.25 -43.22
C THR A 131 3.80 -15.05 -42.11
N TYR A 132 5.08 -14.87 -42.42
CA TYR A 132 6.12 -14.56 -41.44
C TYR A 132 5.81 -13.23 -40.69
N MET A 133 5.48 -12.18 -41.43
CA MET A 133 5.11 -10.90 -40.83
C MET A 133 3.84 -11.03 -39.99
N GLN A 134 2.85 -11.80 -40.42
CA GLN A 134 1.64 -12.06 -39.63
C GLN A 134 2.03 -12.75 -38.32
N LEU A 135 2.80 -13.82 -38.34
CA LEU A 135 3.22 -14.55 -37.13
C LEU A 135 4.02 -13.68 -36.16
N CYS A 136 4.81 -12.74 -36.68
CA CYS A 136 5.51 -11.74 -35.81
C CYS A 136 4.58 -10.74 -35.14
N ASN A 137 3.32 -10.57 -35.59
CA ASN A 137 2.35 -9.61 -35.06
C ASN A 137 1.07 -10.28 -34.54
N ASP A 138 1.07 -11.57 -34.32
CA ASP A 138 -0.12 -12.38 -33.99
C ASP A 138 -0.25 -12.64 -32.48
N ASP A 139 0.18 -11.67 -31.67
CA ASP A 139 0.23 -11.75 -30.20
C ASP A 139 -1.15 -11.92 -29.55
N VAL A 140 -2.18 -11.36 -30.16
CA VAL A 140 -3.53 -11.32 -29.59
C VAL A 140 -4.38 -12.53 -29.98
N CYS A 141 -4.03 -13.22 -31.05
CA CYS A 141 -4.84 -14.33 -31.62
C CYS A 141 -5.17 -15.42 -30.59
N ALA A 142 -4.19 -15.81 -29.77
CA ALA A 142 -4.38 -16.85 -28.74
C ALA A 142 -5.06 -16.35 -27.45
N MET A 143 -5.14 -15.05 -27.19
CA MET A 143 -5.65 -14.54 -25.91
C MET A 143 -7.08 -14.97 -25.58
N PRO A 144 -8.05 -14.96 -26.53
CA PRO A 144 -9.40 -15.45 -26.24
C PRO A 144 -9.41 -16.95 -25.92
N GLU A 145 -8.59 -17.75 -26.58
CA GLU A 145 -8.45 -19.18 -26.30
C GLU A 145 -7.89 -19.42 -24.90
N VAL A 146 -6.79 -18.74 -24.54
CA VAL A 146 -6.17 -18.81 -23.21
C VAL A 146 -7.17 -18.38 -22.14
N ALA A 147 -7.84 -17.24 -22.31
CA ALA A 147 -8.85 -16.73 -21.37
C ALA A 147 -10.02 -17.74 -21.19
N GLY A 148 -10.46 -18.39 -22.28
CA GLY A 148 -11.47 -19.44 -22.25
C GLY A 148 -11.04 -20.65 -21.42
N VAL A 149 -9.77 -21.04 -21.48
CA VAL A 149 -9.23 -22.15 -20.68
C VAL A 149 -9.19 -21.79 -19.19
N TYR A 150 -8.77 -20.57 -18.80
CA TYR A 150 -8.83 -20.12 -17.40
C TYR A 150 -10.24 -20.27 -16.84
N ARG A 151 -11.26 -19.76 -17.56
CA ARG A 151 -12.67 -19.90 -17.18
C ARG A 151 -13.07 -21.36 -16.98
N ARG A 152 -12.72 -22.25 -17.91
CA ARG A 152 -13.04 -23.69 -17.84
C ARG A 152 -12.34 -24.41 -16.70
N LEU A 153 -11.17 -23.91 -16.26
CA LEU A 153 -10.45 -24.41 -15.09
C LEU A 153 -10.99 -23.83 -13.77
N GLY A 154 -12.05 -22.99 -13.80
CA GLY A 154 -12.62 -22.34 -12.63
C GLY A 154 -11.71 -21.26 -12.03
N LYS A 155 -10.84 -20.68 -12.86
CA LYS A 155 -9.93 -19.59 -12.46
C LYS A 155 -10.45 -18.25 -12.97
N SER A 156 -10.03 -17.17 -12.30
CA SER A 156 -10.28 -15.81 -12.79
C SER A 156 -9.65 -15.62 -14.16
N ILE A 157 -10.36 -14.94 -15.06
CA ILE A 157 -9.83 -14.60 -16.37
C ILE A 157 -8.70 -13.58 -16.17
N PRO A 158 -7.48 -13.84 -16.72
CA PRO A 158 -6.38 -12.91 -16.56
C PRO A 158 -6.65 -11.60 -17.31
N PRO A 159 -6.38 -10.45 -16.68
CA PRO A 159 -6.33 -9.17 -17.40
C PRO A 159 -5.29 -9.19 -18.52
N CYS A 160 -5.47 -8.29 -19.49
CA CYS A 160 -4.58 -8.19 -20.64
C CYS A 160 -3.96 -6.80 -20.75
N ILE A 161 -2.70 -6.75 -21.21
CA ILE A 161 -2.08 -5.54 -21.77
C ILE A 161 -1.90 -5.79 -23.25
N ILE A 162 -2.64 -5.06 -24.08
CA ILE A 162 -2.61 -5.17 -25.54
C ILE A 162 -2.16 -3.82 -26.09
N ALA A 163 -1.08 -3.83 -26.88
CA ALA A 163 -0.49 -2.61 -27.44
C ALA A 163 0.30 -2.90 -28.71
N SER A 164 0.65 -1.86 -29.46
CA SER A 164 1.79 -1.90 -30.36
C SER A 164 3.03 -1.36 -29.67
N ALA A 165 4.22 -1.71 -30.15
CA ALA A 165 5.49 -1.28 -29.54
C ALA A 165 5.63 0.27 -29.49
N SER A 166 4.96 1.00 -30.40
CA SER A 166 4.92 2.48 -30.39
C SER A 166 4.18 3.09 -29.20
N MET A 167 3.34 2.31 -28.50
CA MET A 167 2.57 2.75 -27.33
C MET A 167 3.37 2.63 -26.01
N GLU A 168 4.67 2.96 -26.04
CA GLU A 168 5.58 2.75 -24.90
C GLU A 168 5.10 3.37 -23.61
N GLY A 169 4.59 4.62 -23.63
CA GLY A 169 4.07 5.30 -22.45
C GLY A 169 2.90 4.56 -21.78
N TYR A 170 1.98 4.02 -22.59
CA TYR A 170 0.87 3.20 -22.11
C TYR A 170 1.37 1.90 -21.47
N ILE A 171 2.27 1.19 -22.18
CA ILE A 171 2.83 -0.09 -21.70
C ILE A 171 3.52 0.12 -20.33
N ARG A 172 4.37 1.14 -20.21
CA ARG A 172 5.08 1.49 -18.98
C ARG A 172 4.12 1.82 -17.82
N SER A 173 3.08 2.61 -18.09
CA SER A 173 2.05 2.92 -17.09
C SER A 173 1.36 1.65 -16.59
N GLN A 174 0.91 0.80 -17.51
CA GLN A 174 0.25 -0.45 -17.15
C GLN A 174 1.15 -1.38 -16.31
N VAL A 175 2.41 -1.54 -16.71
CA VAL A 175 3.38 -2.36 -15.99
C VAL A 175 3.62 -1.84 -14.57
N ARG A 176 3.88 -0.52 -14.42
CA ARG A 176 4.07 0.13 -13.11
C ARG A 176 2.89 -0.06 -12.16
N GLU A 177 1.68 0.13 -12.68
CA GLU A 177 0.46 -0.01 -11.89
C GLU A 177 0.25 -1.46 -11.41
N TRP A 178 0.55 -2.47 -12.25
CA TRP A 178 0.49 -3.88 -11.86
C TRP A 178 1.56 -4.23 -10.82
N ILE A 179 2.79 -3.76 -11.00
CA ILE A 179 3.88 -3.99 -10.03
C ILE A 179 3.55 -3.30 -8.70
N ALA A 180 3.04 -2.06 -8.74
CA ALA A 180 2.62 -1.35 -7.53
C ALA A 180 1.50 -2.08 -6.78
N ALA A 181 0.51 -2.61 -7.50
CA ALA A 181 -0.56 -3.42 -6.93
C ALA A 181 -0.05 -4.73 -6.33
N ALA A 182 0.86 -5.43 -7.02
CA ALA A 182 1.50 -6.63 -6.50
C ALA A 182 2.33 -6.33 -5.24
N ARG A 183 3.08 -5.21 -5.23
CA ARG A 183 3.83 -4.72 -4.06
C ARG A 183 2.91 -4.46 -2.88
N ALA A 184 1.74 -3.85 -3.12
CA ALA A 184 0.77 -3.58 -2.08
C ALA A 184 0.23 -4.87 -1.44
N MET A 185 0.00 -5.93 -2.22
CA MET A 185 -0.41 -7.23 -1.67
C MET A 185 0.74 -7.96 -0.98
N ALA A 186 1.95 -7.91 -1.57
CA ALA A 186 3.16 -8.51 -1.00
C ALA A 186 3.54 -7.90 0.37
N ALA A 187 3.12 -6.65 0.64
CA ALA A 187 3.35 -5.98 1.92
C ALA A 187 2.61 -6.63 3.10
N PHE A 188 1.64 -7.50 2.83
CA PHE A 188 0.92 -8.28 3.86
C PHE A 188 1.39 -9.75 3.93
N LYS A 189 2.03 -10.24 2.89
CA LYS A 189 2.37 -11.64 2.72
C LYS A 189 3.42 -12.09 3.75
N TYR A 190 3.05 -13.01 4.65
CA TYR A 190 3.87 -13.50 5.76
C TYR A 190 4.23 -12.45 6.82
N GLU A 191 3.47 -11.38 6.88
CA GLU A 191 3.72 -10.26 7.79
C GLU A 191 2.80 -10.32 9.03
N THR A 192 3.16 -9.54 10.04
CA THR A 192 2.39 -9.41 11.28
C THR A 192 1.98 -7.96 11.49
N ILE A 193 0.69 -7.73 11.68
CA ILE A 193 0.14 -6.44 12.09
C ILE A 193 -0.18 -6.49 13.58
N GLY A 194 0.31 -5.53 14.33
CA GLY A 194 0.02 -5.40 15.76
C GLY A 194 -1.37 -4.80 15.99
N TYR A 195 -2.03 -5.28 17.03
CA TYR A 195 -3.28 -4.73 17.54
C TYR A 195 -3.11 -4.47 19.04
N LEU A 196 -2.83 -3.22 19.42
CA LEU A 196 -2.52 -2.82 20.79
C LEU A 196 -3.78 -2.31 21.50
N GLY A 197 -4.24 -3.07 22.49
CA GLY A 197 -5.45 -2.76 23.26
C GLY A 197 -6.72 -3.25 22.58
N HIS A 198 -7.69 -2.35 22.35
CA HIS A 198 -8.98 -2.68 21.76
C HIS A 198 -9.52 -1.50 20.93
N THR A 199 -10.48 -1.76 20.04
CA THR A 199 -11.18 -0.73 19.27
C THR A 199 -11.86 0.29 20.22
N TYR A 200 -11.92 1.54 19.82
CA TYR A 200 -12.58 2.60 20.58
C TYR A 200 -14.06 2.25 20.80
N GLU A 201 -14.51 2.40 22.05
CA GLU A 201 -15.86 2.06 22.45
C GLU A 201 -16.91 2.91 21.71
N GLY A 202 -17.90 2.25 21.12
CA GLY A 202 -19.01 2.90 20.43
C GLY A 202 -18.77 3.19 18.94
N MET A 203 -17.55 3.09 18.44
CA MET A 203 -17.22 3.26 17.02
C MET A 203 -17.27 1.90 16.31
N TYR A 204 -18.48 1.44 15.99
CA TYR A 204 -18.72 0.09 15.49
C TYR A 204 -18.17 -0.16 14.08
N ASP A 205 -18.04 0.87 13.27
CA ASP A 205 -17.49 0.80 11.92
C ASP A 205 -16.02 0.36 11.86
N MET A 206 -15.26 0.55 12.96
CA MET A 206 -13.87 0.11 13.06
C MET A 206 -13.70 -1.36 13.45
N ASN A 207 -14.74 -1.98 14.04
CA ASN A 207 -14.63 -3.37 14.46
C ASN A 207 -14.29 -4.28 13.28
N THR A 208 -13.36 -5.20 13.51
CA THR A 208 -12.85 -6.09 12.47
C THR A 208 -12.63 -7.48 13.06
N ASP A 209 -13.18 -8.49 12.39
CA ASP A 209 -12.87 -9.89 12.68
C ASP A 209 -11.44 -10.19 12.18
N PRO A 210 -10.50 -10.60 13.07
CA PRO A 210 -9.14 -10.96 12.68
C PRO A 210 -9.08 -12.08 11.64
N THR A 211 -10.04 -13.01 11.65
CA THR A 211 -10.13 -14.09 10.65
C THR A 211 -10.47 -13.55 9.28
N ALA A 212 -11.47 -12.63 9.20
CA ALA A 212 -11.83 -11.96 7.94
C ALA A 212 -10.67 -11.10 7.42
N PHE A 213 -9.95 -10.43 8.31
CA PHE A 213 -8.75 -9.66 7.97
C PHE A 213 -7.65 -10.54 7.38
N THR A 214 -7.31 -11.64 8.06
CA THR A 214 -6.31 -12.60 7.58
C THR A 214 -6.73 -13.25 6.27
N ALA A 215 -8.02 -13.55 6.08
CA ALA A 215 -8.54 -14.09 4.83
C ALA A 215 -8.39 -13.11 3.66
N ALA A 216 -8.56 -11.81 3.89
CA ALA A 216 -8.44 -10.78 2.86
C ALA A 216 -6.98 -10.44 2.51
N PHE A 217 -6.09 -10.35 3.51
CA PHE A 217 -4.74 -9.83 3.34
C PHE A 217 -3.62 -10.87 3.53
N GLY A 218 -3.90 -11.99 4.17
CA GLY A 218 -2.88 -13.01 4.47
C GLY A 218 -1.98 -12.70 5.67
N ALA A 219 -2.09 -11.51 6.28
CA ALA A 219 -1.28 -11.11 7.44
C ALA A 219 -1.82 -11.71 8.74
N HIS A 220 -0.92 -11.99 9.68
CA HIS A 220 -1.27 -12.33 11.05
C HIS A 220 -1.61 -11.09 11.88
N VAL A 221 -2.72 -11.13 12.62
CA VAL A 221 -3.08 -10.07 13.58
C VAL A 221 -2.60 -10.48 14.97
N LYS A 222 -1.61 -9.76 15.51
CA LYS A 222 -1.03 -10.02 16.84
C LYS A 222 -1.62 -9.07 17.87
N MET A 223 -2.34 -9.64 18.85
CA MET A 223 -2.85 -8.89 20.00
C MET A 223 -1.69 -8.53 20.94
N LEU A 224 -1.65 -7.27 21.38
CA LEU A 224 -0.63 -6.71 22.27
C LEU A 224 -1.31 -5.96 23.41
N GLU A 225 -0.68 -5.99 24.57
CA GLU A 225 -1.19 -5.35 25.80
C GLU A 225 -0.46 -4.03 26.08
N ILE A 226 -1.21 -3.03 26.55
CA ILE A 226 -0.64 -1.71 26.89
C ILE A 226 0.46 -1.81 27.97
N CYS A 227 0.38 -2.80 28.87
CA CYS A 227 1.39 -3.04 29.88
C CYS A 227 2.75 -3.48 29.28
N GLU A 228 2.78 -4.10 28.09
CA GLU A 228 4.04 -4.42 27.41
C GLU A 228 4.75 -3.12 27.00
N LEU A 229 4.00 -2.15 26.46
CA LEU A 229 4.56 -0.84 26.11
C LEU A 229 5.00 -0.06 27.34
N SER A 230 4.24 -0.14 28.45
CA SER A 230 4.60 0.51 29.73
C SER A 230 5.92 -0.02 30.26
N ARG A 231 6.08 -1.35 30.31
CA ARG A 231 7.33 -1.99 30.73
C ARG A 231 8.51 -1.55 29.88
N LEU A 232 8.34 -1.51 28.55
CA LEU A 232 9.39 -1.05 27.64
C LEU A 232 9.73 0.44 27.86
N ALA A 233 8.75 1.27 28.24
CA ALA A 233 8.99 2.67 28.54
C ALA A 233 9.81 2.87 29.82
N GLU A 234 9.60 2.01 30.83
CA GLU A 234 10.38 1.99 32.07
C GLU A 234 11.84 1.60 31.83
N GLU A 235 12.12 0.74 30.85
CA GLU A 235 13.45 0.28 30.47
C GLU A 235 14.26 1.31 29.65
N VAL A 236 13.63 2.41 29.18
CA VAL A 236 14.32 3.43 28.40
C VAL A 236 15.23 4.29 29.29
N THR A 237 16.50 4.34 28.95
CA THR A 237 17.52 5.11 29.68
C THR A 237 17.40 6.62 29.43
N GLU A 238 17.97 7.41 30.33
CA GLU A 238 18.03 8.87 30.14
C GLU A 238 18.85 9.25 28.89
N GLU A 239 19.89 8.50 28.58
CA GLU A 239 20.71 8.77 27.40
C GLU A 239 19.94 8.53 26.09
N GLU A 240 19.15 7.45 26.01
CA GLU A 240 18.28 7.19 24.87
C GLU A 240 17.20 8.27 24.74
N THR A 241 16.65 8.70 25.85
CA THR A 241 15.68 9.81 25.90
C THR A 241 16.31 11.10 25.35
N LYS A 242 17.49 11.47 25.79
CA LYS A 242 18.22 12.68 25.31
C LYS A 242 18.52 12.58 23.80
N ARG A 243 18.99 11.43 23.33
CA ARG A 243 19.21 11.21 21.88
C ARG A 243 17.92 11.36 21.07
N LYS A 244 16.80 10.82 21.58
CA LYS A 244 15.50 10.94 20.92
C LYS A 244 15.00 12.38 20.92
N ILE A 245 15.15 13.14 21.99
CA ILE A 245 14.81 14.57 22.04
C ILE A 245 15.61 15.36 20.99
N ALA A 246 16.92 15.12 20.88
CA ALA A 246 17.75 15.79 19.88
C ALA A 246 17.27 15.46 18.45
N HIS A 247 16.89 14.19 18.18
CA HIS A 247 16.31 13.77 16.93
C HIS A 247 14.98 14.47 16.64
N VAL A 248 14.06 14.54 17.61
CA VAL A 248 12.77 15.22 17.49
C VAL A 248 12.95 16.72 17.18
N ARG A 249 13.84 17.41 17.90
CA ARG A 249 14.15 18.84 17.66
C ARG A 249 14.73 19.11 16.28
N ASN A 250 15.44 18.15 15.70
CA ASN A 250 15.96 18.28 14.35
C ASN A 250 14.85 18.16 13.28
N ILE A 251 13.86 17.30 13.50
CA ILE A 251 12.77 17.05 12.55
C ILE A 251 11.67 18.08 12.66
N PHE A 252 11.26 18.40 13.89
CA PHE A 252 10.09 19.24 14.17
C PHE A 252 10.47 20.66 14.60
N GLU A 253 9.57 21.59 14.33
CA GLU A 253 9.58 22.93 14.89
C GLU A 253 8.65 22.96 16.09
N ILE A 254 9.10 23.57 17.21
CA ILE A 254 8.25 23.81 18.37
C ILE A 254 7.56 25.16 18.14
N CYS A 255 6.23 25.14 18.02
CA CYS A 255 5.47 26.36 17.83
C CYS A 255 5.17 27.08 19.14
N ASP A 256 4.96 28.39 19.05
CA ASP A 256 4.23 29.11 20.05
C ASP A 256 2.78 28.58 20.19
N PRO A 257 2.15 28.69 21.35
CA PRO A 257 0.76 28.36 21.50
C PRO A 257 -0.09 29.09 20.46
N SER A 258 -1.12 28.41 19.98
CA SER A 258 -2.11 29.03 19.09
C SER A 258 -3.05 29.94 19.86
N ILE A 259 -4.00 30.53 19.14
CA ILE A 259 -5.14 31.26 19.77
C ILE A 259 -6.11 30.33 20.51
N ASP A 260 -6.01 29.01 20.28
CA ASP A 260 -6.81 28.00 20.97
C ASP A 260 -6.37 27.92 22.46
N PRO A 261 -7.25 28.18 23.44
CA PRO A 261 -6.92 28.14 24.86
C PRO A 261 -6.57 26.72 25.36
N LEU A 262 -6.83 25.68 24.58
CA LEU A 262 -6.49 24.28 24.89
C LEU A 262 -5.06 23.92 24.53
N THR A 263 -4.31 24.83 23.90
CA THR A 263 -2.88 24.63 23.54
C THR A 263 -1.94 25.37 24.50
N ASP A 264 -0.67 24.92 24.55
CA ASP A 264 0.37 25.51 25.43
C ASP A 264 1.75 25.33 24.81
N PHE A 265 2.78 25.91 25.43
CA PHE A 265 4.18 25.66 25.06
C PHE A 265 4.59 24.24 25.42
N VAL A 266 5.37 23.65 24.51
CA VAL A 266 6.03 22.38 24.75
C VAL A 266 7.22 22.58 25.68
N LYS A 267 7.20 21.97 26.86
CA LYS A 267 8.28 22.00 27.84
C LYS A 267 9.25 20.82 27.63
N ASP A 268 10.43 20.89 28.25
CA ASP A 268 11.44 19.83 28.18
C ASP A 268 10.93 18.51 28.82
N GLU A 269 10.12 18.60 29.88
CA GLU A 269 9.53 17.41 30.50
C GLU A 269 8.52 16.73 29.56
N ASP A 270 7.73 17.50 28.79
CA ASP A 270 6.78 16.99 27.81
C ASP A 270 7.52 16.23 26.68
N LEU A 271 8.62 16.83 26.19
CA LEU A 271 9.48 16.19 25.19
C LEU A 271 10.14 14.93 25.74
N ALA A 272 10.61 14.94 26.99
CA ALA A 272 11.26 13.79 27.61
C ALA A 272 10.28 12.60 27.72
N LEU A 273 9.05 12.84 28.13
CA LEU A 273 8.02 11.80 28.20
C LEU A 273 7.69 11.22 26.82
N SER A 274 7.37 12.09 25.85
CA SER A 274 7.06 11.65 24.48
C SER A 274 8.24 10.96 23.79
N ALA A 275 9.47 11.40 24.04
CA ALA A 275 10.69 10.77 23.52
C ALA A 275 10.89 9.37 24.11
N ARG A 276 10.72 9.20 25.42
CA ARG A 276 10.77 7.89 26.10
C ARG A 276 9.76 6.91 25.52
N ILE A 277 8.52 7.34 25.38
CA ILE A 277 7.44 6.53 24.79
C ILE A 277 7.73 6.20 23.31
N SER A 278 8.28 7.15 22.55
CA SER A 278 8.68 6.92 21.16
C SER A 278 9.76 5.82 21.03
N VAL A 279 10.71 5.76 21.97
CA VAL A 279 11.73 4.69 22.00
C VAL A 279 11.08 3.35 22.35
N ALA A 280 10.22 3.33 23.36
CA ALA A 280 9.50 2.13 23.78
C ALA A 280 8.61 1.56 22.67
N LEU A 281 7.88 2.43 21.98
CA LEU A 281 7.02 2.04 20.87
C LEU A 281 7.81 1.44 19.70
N LYS A 282 8.97 2.02 19.38
CA LYS A 282 9.88 1.45 18.39
C LYS A 282 10.34 0.04 18.81
N ARG A 283 10.73 -0.14 20.07
CA ARG A 283 11.10 -1.47 20.60
C ARG A 283 9.95 -2.46 20.51
N LEU A 284 8.73 -2.05 20.83
CA LEU A 284 7.54 -2.91 20.74
C LEU A 284 7.35 -3.41 19.31
N VAL A 285 7.42 -2.52 18.33
CA VAL A 285 7.32 -2.85 16.90
C VAL A 285 8.43 -3.81 16.47
N GLU A 286 9.68 -3.53 16.83
CA GLU A 286 10.85 -4.34 16.43
C GLU A 286 10.85 -5.73 17.08
N GLN A 287 10.56 -5.83 18.37
CA GLN A 287 10.52 -7.10 19.11
C GLN A 287 9.43 -8.04 18.59
N ASN A 288 8.33 -7.48 18.09
CA ASN A 288 7.20 -8.23 17.56
C ASN A 288 7.24 -8.39 16.03
N GLY A 289 8.21 -7.80 15.34
CA GLY A 289 8.36 -7.89 13.88
C GLY A 289 7.15 -7.35 13.13
N LEU A 290 6.60 -6.20 13.57
CA LEU A 290 5.37 -5.66 13.02
C LEU A 290 5.62 -4.86 11.75
N CYS A 291 4.80 -5.08 10.71
CA CYS A 291 4.78 -4.26 9.50
C CYS A 291 3.84 -3.04 9.60
N ALA A 292 2.87 -3.09 10.51
CA ALA A 292 1.94 -2.00 10.86
C ALA A 292 1.40 -2.22 12.27
N LEU A 293 0.77 -1.18 12.85
CA LEU A 293 0.17 -1.25 14.19
C LEU A 293 -1.14 -0.45 14.24
N ALA A 294 -2.21 -1.08 14.69
CA ALA A 294 -3.42 -0.41 15.15
C ALA A 294 -3.34 -0.28 16.68
N TYR A 295 -3.49 0.92 17.21
CA TYR A 295 -3.27 1.16 18.64
C TYR A 295 -4.42 1.93 19.28
N TYR A 296 -4.74 1.54 20.53
CA TYR A 296 -5.69 2.24 21.37
C TYR A 296 -5.00 3.33 22.19
N TYR A 297 -5.58 4.52 22.28
CA TYR A 297 -4.98 5.66 22.94
C TYR A 297 -5.80 6.21 24.13
N LYS A 298 -7.08 5.84 24.24
CA LYS A 298 -7.92 6.26 25.36
C LYS A 298 -7.59 5.41 26.57
N SER A 299 -7.50 6.04 27.73
CA SER A 299 -7.45 5.33 28.99
C SER A 299 -8.43 5.97 29.97
N GLU A 300 -8.81 5.24 31.02
CA GLU A 300 -9.60 5.78 32.10
C GLU A 300 -8.82 6.89 32.81
N LYS A 301 -9.53 7.97 33.20
CA LYS A 301 -8.94 9.09 33.92
C LYS A 301 -8.25 8.62 35.21
N ASN A 302 -7.04 9.13 35.44
CA ASN A 302 -6.15 8.73 36.55
C ASN A 302 -5.65 7.27 36.48
N ASN A 303 -5.80 6.59 35.36
CA ASN A 303 -5.18 5.30 35.12
C ASN A 303 -3.66 5.47 35.00
N PRO A 304 -2.82 4.52 35.51
CA PRO A 304 -1.35 4.58 35.39
C PRO A 304 -0.84 4.72 33.93
N TYR A 305 -1.60 4.23 32.95
CA TYR A 305 -1.26 4.30 31.54
C TYR A 305 -1.72 5.58 30.82
N GLU A 306 -2.45 6.48 31.49
CA GLU A 306 -2.95 7.73 30.91
C GLU A 306 -1.80 8.61 30.34
N PRO A 307 -0.67 8.83 31.05
CA PRO A 307 0.44 9.60 30.49
C PRO A 307 1.06 8.96 29.24
N LEU A 308 1.10 7.63 29.20
CA LEU A 308 1.62 6.88 28.05
C LEU A 308 0.68 7.06 26.86
N SER A 309 -0.61 6.79 27.02
CA SER A 309 -1.63 6.88 25.97
C SER A 309 -1.73 8.30 25.36
N ALA A 310 -1.56 9.32 26.17
CA ALA A 310 -1.63 10.72 25.74
C ALA A 310 -0.37 11.21 24.99
N ASN A 311 0.73 10.45 24.96
CA ASN A 311 2.02 10.88 24.42
C ASN A 311 2.57 9.97 23.31
N LEU A 312 1.70 9.28 22.59
CA LEU A 312 2.08 8.36 21.50
C LEU A 312 2.38 9.07 20.17
N ILE A 313 1.84 10.27 19.92
CA ILE A 313 1.75 10.89 18.59
C ILE A 313 3.13 11.09 17.93
N ILE A 314 4.14 11.56 18.66
CA ILE A 314 5.49 11.72 18.11
C ILE A 314 6.07 10.35 17.68
N GLY A 315 5.96 9.34 18.52
CA GLY A 315 6.43 8.00 18.21
C GLY A 315 5.72 7.38 17.02
N ASN A 316 4.40 7.49 17.00
CA ASN A 316 3.55 7.02 15.92
C ASN A 316 3.90 7.68 14.58
N THR A 317 4.07 9.00 14.58
CA THR A 317 4.42 9.79 13.39
C THR A 317 5.82 9.42 12.87
N LEU A 318 6.80 9.26 13.76
CA LEU A 318 8.15 8.84 13.35
C LEU A 318 8.17 7.42 12.77
N LEU A 319 7.42 6.48 13.34
CA LEU A 319 7.31 5.12 12.82
C LEU A 319 6.58 5.08 11.49
N THR A 320 5.44 5.76 11.36
CA THR A 320 4.70 5.89 10.10
C THR A 320 5.59 6.45 9.00
N SER A 321 6.38 7.48 9.32
CA SER A 321 7.31 8.11 8.38
C SER A 321 8.52 7.22 8.03
N SER A 322 8.89 6.31 8.91
CA SER A 322 9.94 5.32 8.65
C SER A 322 9.45 4.07 7.91
N GLY A 323 8.16 4.02 7.62
CA GLY A 323 7.54 2.96 6.84
C GLY A 323 6.81 1.89 7.64
N ILE A 324 6.53 2.13 8.93
CA ILE A 324 5.62 1.31 9.74
C ILE A 324 4.34 2.12 10.00
N PRO A 325 3.29 1.95 9.20
CA PRO A 325 2.04 2.66 9.42
C PRO A 325 1.42 2.35 10.78
N LEU A 326 0.97 3.40 11.47
CA LEU A 326 0.23 3.26 12.72
C LEU A 326 -1.14 3.93 12.57
N ALA A 327 -2.21 3.21 12.93
CA ALA A 327 -3.57 3.73 12.92
C ALA A 327 -4.06 3.92 14.36
N GLY A 328 -4.66 5.07 14.63
CA GLY A 328 -5.28 5.39 15.92
C GLY A 328 -6.54 4.55 16.18
N GLU A 329 -7.05 4.63 17.42
CA GLU A 329 -8.32 4.04 17.84
C GLU A 329 -8.44 2.52 17.65
N ALA A 330 -7.29 1.88 17.45
CA ALA A 330 -7.15 0.47 17.09
C ALA A 330 -7.93 0.11 15.78
N ASP A 331 -7.93 1.03 14.81
CA ASP A 331 -8.52 0.80 13.50
C ASP A 331 -7.58 -0.02 12.61
N LEU A 332 -7.78 -1.34 12.66
CA LEU A 332 -6.99 -2.32 11.89
C LEU A 332 -7.15 -2.14 10.37
N LYS A 333 -8.34 -1.75 9.91
CA LYS A 333 -8.62 -1.55 8.49
C LYS A 333 -7.89 -0.33 7.93
N THR A 334 -7.86 0.76 8.69
CA THR A 334 -7.10 1.95 8.29
C THR A 334 -5.60 1.71 8.37
N ALA A 335 -5.10 0.90 9.32
CA ALA A 335 -3.70 0.47 9.29
C ALA A 335 -3.35 -0.28 7.98
N ALA A 336 -4.24 -1.15 7.50
CA ALA A 336 -4.07 -1.81 6.20
C ALA A 336 -4.16 -0.81 5.03
N ALA A 337 -5.10 0.12 5.03
CA ALA A 337 -5.20 1.17 4.02
C ALA A 337 -3.91 2.02 3.93
N MET A 338 -3.33 2.39 5.08
CA MET A 338 -2.06 3.12 5.15
C MET A 338 -0.89 2.28 4.60
N LEU A 339 -0.87 0.96 4.86
CA LEU A 339 0.16 0.07 4.31
C LEU A 339 0.05 -0.07 2.79
N ILE A 340 -1.17 -0.15 2.25
CA ILE A 340 -1.43 -0.13 0.81
C ILE A 340 -0.93 1.20 0.22
N MET A 341 -1.35 2.34 0.76
CA MET A 341 -0.95 3.66 0.26
C MET A 341 0.57 3.87 0.29
N LYS A 342 1.25 3.40 1.34
CA LYS A 342 2.71 3.37 1.39
C LYS A 342 3.31 2.55 0.25
N ALA A 343 2.80 1.34 0.02
CA ALA A 343 3.29 0.45 -1.03
C ALA A 343 3.08 1.00 -2.44
N LEU A 344 2.01 1.81 -2.64
CA LEU A 344 1.76 2.53 -3.88
C LEU A 344 2.64 3.80 -4.04
N GLY A 345 3.42 4.17 -3.02
CA GLY A 345 4.28 5.35 -3.04
C GLY A 345 3.59 6.66 -2.62
N GLY A 346 2.34 6.61 -2.18
CA GLY A 346 1.56 7.76 -1.71
C GLY A 346 1.89 8.23 -0.30
N GLY A 347 2.72 7.52 0.45
CA GLY A 347 2.92 7.75 1.87
C GLY A 347 1.80 7.12 2.68
N GLY A 348 0.86 7.90 3.13
CA GLY A 348 -0.32 7.45 3.89
C GLY A 348 -0.32 7.98 5.32
N SER A 349 -1.12 9.01 5.57
CA SER A 349 -1.44 9.54 6.89
C SER A 349 -2.78 9.00 7.34
N PHE A 350 -2.92 8.79 8.65
CA PHE A 350 -4.19 8.50 9.28
C PHE A 350 -5.05 9.76 9.27
N ALA A 351 -6.26 9.71 8.74
CA ALA A 351 -7.10 10.88 8.54
C ALA A 351 -8.59 10.56 8.66
N GLU A 352 -9.36 11.59 8.98
CA GLU A 352 -10.82 11.63 8.95
C GLU A 352 -11.30 12.94 8.31
N ILE A 353 -12.60 13.07 8.07
CA ILE A 353 -13.22 14.27 7.54
C ILE A 353 -13.48 15.25 8.70
N HIS A 354 -12.99 16.48 8.54
CA HIS A 354 -13.24 17.62 9.40
C HIS A 354 -14.23 18.61 8.75
N PRO A 355 -14.48 19.80 9.33
CA PRO A 355 -15.38 20.78 8.73
C PRO A 355 -15.05 21.11 7.29
N PHE A 356 -16.07 21.37 6.49
CA PHE A 356 -15.96 21.81 5.12
C PHE A 356 -16.33 23.30 4.95
N ASP A 357 -15.82 23.90 3.89
CA ASP A 357 -16.02 25.29 3.52
C ASP A 357 -16.60 25.35 2.10
N THR A 358 -17.84 25.79 2.00
CA THR A 358 -18.57 25.88 0.71
C THR A 358 -18.13 27.06 -0.11
N GLU A 359 -17.60 28.15 0.49
CA GLU A 359 -17.10 29.31 -0.23
C GLU A 359 -15.79 28.98 -0.97
N SER A 360 -14.87 28.32 -0.28
CA SER A 360 -13.60 27.88 -0.87
C SER A 360 -13.72 26.55 -1.61
N ASN A 361 -14.86 25.87 -1.54
CA ASN A 361 -15.11 24.50 -2.09
C ASN A 361 -14.08 23.48 -1.64
N VAL A 362 -13.77 23.44 -0.36
CA VAL A 362 -12.82 22.52 0.26
C VAL A 362 -13.41 21.82 1.49
N VAL A 363 -12.84 20.68 1.81
CA VAL A 363 -12.99 20.03 3.12
C VAL A 363 -11.63 19.94 3.80
N LEU A 364 -11.59 20.09 5.10
CA LEU A 364 -10.41 19.77 5.89
C LEU A 364 -10.38 18.25 6.12
N VAL A 365 -9.23 17.67 5.91
CA VAL A 365 -8.97 16.25 6.21
C VAL A 365 -7.70 16.12 7.03
N GLY A 366 -7.72 15.30 8.04
CA GLY A 366 -6.59 15.13 8.97
C GLY A 366 -6.98 14.36 10.22
N HIS A 367 -6.16 14.43 11.24
CA HIS A 367 -6.39 13.82 12.56
C HIS A 367 -5.39 14.34 13.59
N ASP A 368 -5.60 14.07 14.86
CA ASP A 368 -4.61 14.27 15.94
C ASP A 368 -3.68 13.06 16.12
N GLY A 369 -3.72 12.12 15.19
CA GLY A 369 -3.04 10.83 15.20
C GLY A 369 -1.74 10.77 14.42
N PRO A 370 -1.34 9.59 13.94
CA PRO A 370 -0.08 9.37 13.26
C PRO A 370 -0.10 9.86 11.82
N HIS A 371 1.00 10.50 11.41
CA HIS A 371 1.14 11.10 10.10
C HIS A 371 2.45 10.74 9.43
N HIS A 372 2.46 10.77 8.11
CA HIS A 372 3.66 10.57 7.31
C HIS A 372 4.30 11.91 6.96
N ILE A 373 5.31 12.35 7.74
CA ILE A 373 5.94 13.67 7.54
C ILE A 373 6.67 13.82 6.20
N GLY A 374 7.00 12.73 5.52
CA GLY A 374 7.59 12.77 4.17
C GLY A 374 6.66 13.35 3.10
N ILE A 375 5.36 13.46 3.37
CA ILE A 375 4.37 14.08 2.46
C ILE A 375 3.90 15.46 2.94
N SER A 376 4.51 16.01 4.00
CA SER A 376 4.17 17.33 4.55
C SER A 376 4.55 18.47 3.62
N ASP A 377 3.82 19.57 3.72
CA ASP A 377 4.19 20.86 3.16
C ASP A 377 5.06 21.62 4.16
N GLY A 378 6.38 21.51 3.98
CA GLY A 378 7.36 22.11 4.87
C GLY A 378 7.64 21.32 6.15
N LYS A 379 8.25 21.99 7.13
CA LYS A 379 8.67 21.38 8.39
C LYS A 379 7.47 21.16 9.32
N PRO A 380 7.23 19.93 9.80
CA PRO A 380 6.13 19.66 10.72
C PRO A 380 6.36 20.32 12.08
N ARG A 381 5.28 20.71 12.74
CA ARG A 381 5.29 21.49 13.98
C ARG A 381 4.80 20.66 15.15
N LEU A 382 5.33 20.95 16.35
CA LEU A 382 4.87 20.39 17.61
C LEU A 382 4.11 21.45 18.40
N ARG A 383 2.94 21.08 18.88
CA ARG A 383 2.09 21.91 19.73
C ARG A 383 1.60 21.10 20.92
N LYS A 384 1.71 21.63 22.14
CA LYS A 384 1.20 20.95 23.31
C LYS A 384 -0.31 21.13 23.40
N LEU A 385 -1.01 20.04 23.62
CA LEU A 385 -2.43 20.01 23.92
C LEU A 385 -2.64 19.84 25.43
N LYS A 386 -3.21 20.86 26.09
CA LYS A 386 -3.61 20.79 27.50
C LYS A 386 -4.69 19.76 27.74
N LYS A 387 -5.51 19.55 26.70
CA LYS A 387 -6.64 18.65 26.71
C LYS A 387 -6.91 18.15 25.29
N TYR A 388 -7.08 16.88 25.13
CA TYR A 388 -7.60 16.30 23.91
C TYR A 388 -9.13 16.24 23.95
N HIS A 389 -9.79 16.37 22.80
CA HIS A 389 -11.17 15.93 22.68
C HIS A 389 -11.20 14.39 22.56
N GLY A 390 -12.17 13.76 23.20
CA GLY A 390 -12.37 12.30 23.13
C GLY A 390 -11.44 11.43 23.97
N LYS A 391 -10.35 11.97 24.57
CA LYS A 391 -9.49 11.21 25.48
C LYS A 391 -9.07 12.03 26.69
N SER A 392 -8.66 11.34 27.75
CA SER A 392 -8.07 11.97 28.94
C SER A 392 -6.58 12.28 28.72
N GLY A 393 -6.02 13.16 29.56
CA GLY A 393 -4.62 13.50 29.56
C GLY A 393 -4.25 14.71 28.73
N SER A 394 -2.96 14.94 28.64
CA SER A 394 -2.29 16.04 27.94
C SER A 394 -1.07 15.48 27.20
N GLY A 395 -0.75 16.01 26.04
CA GLY A 395 0.40 15.54 25.27
C GLY A 395 0.77 16.47 24.14
N ILE A 396 1.69 16.03 23.30
CA ILE A 396 2.17 16.79 22.15
C ILE A 396 1.50 16.28 20.87
N GLY A 397 0.81 17.20 20.15
CA GLY A 397 0.30 16.98 18.81
C GLY A 397 1.32 17.33 17.74
N VAL A 398 1.15 16.73 16.56
CA VAL A 398 1.91 17.05 15.34
C VAL A 398 0.98 17.79 14.38
N GLU A 399 1.43 18.93 13.87
CA GLU A 399 0.65 19.83 13.02
C GLU A 399 1.37 20.11 11.72
N PHE A 400 0.75 19.79 10.57
CA PHE A 400 1.18 20.17 9.22
C PHE A 400 0.02 20.02 8.22
N SER A 401 0.22 20.45 6.99
CA SER A 401 -0.61 20.12 5.83
C SER A 401 0.17 19.25 4.86
N LEU A 402 -0.51 18.50 4.01
CA LEU A 402 0.11 17.81 2.91
C LEU A 402 0.59 18.81 1.86
N ARG A 403 1.63 18.43 1.12
CA ARG A 403 2.06 19.19 -0.06
C ARG A 403 0.89 19.37 -1.02
N SER A 404 0.81 20.56 -1.63
CA SER A 404 -0.19 20.83 -2.66
C SER A 404 -0.03 19.93 -3.87
N GLY A 405 -1.14 19.51 -4.46
CA GLY A 405 -1.20 18.64 -5.62
C GLY A 405 -2.10 17.42 -5.44
N PRO A 406 -1.99 16.44 -6.34
CA PRO A 406 -2.89 15.28 -6.34
C PRO A 406 -2.79 14.46 -5.06
N ILE A 407 -3.96 14.00 -4.58
CA ILE A 407 -4.09 13.12 -3.41
C ILE A 407 -5.02 11.95 -3.71
N THR A 408 -4.89 10.91 -2.92
CA THR A 408 -5.84 9.79 -2.87
C THR A 408 -6.26 9.55 -1.42
N MET A 409 -7.57 9.40 -1.20
CA MET A 409 -8.17 8.89 0.02
C MET A 409 -8.50 7.41 -0.18
N LEU A 410 -8.13 6.56 0.77
CA LEU A 410 -8.43 5.13 0.76
C LEU A 410 -9.00 4.70 2.10
N SER A 411 -10.27 4.31 2.14
CA SER A 411 -10.91 3.64 3.27
C SER A 411 -11.09 2.16 2.98
N ILE A 412 -10.98 1.32 4.00
CA ILE A 412 -11.36 -0.08 3.96
C ILE A 412 -12.53 -0.27 4.93
N SER A 413 -13.65 -0.75 4.40
CA SER A 413 -14.85 -1.06 5.19
C SER A 413 -15.26 -2.53 5.01
N VAL A 414 -16.37 -2.89 5.60
CA VAL A 414 -16.95 -4.24 5.49
C VAL A 414 -18.34 -4.10 4.91
N ASP A 415 -18.67 -4.88 3.88
CA ASP A 415 -19.97 -4.89 3.26
C ASP A 415 -21.02 -5.63 4.11
N GLU A 416 -22.28 -5.64 3.67
CA GLU A 416 -23.39 -6.32 4.33
C GLU A 416 -23.22 -7.85 4.43
N ASN A 417 -22.32 -8.44 3.66
CA ASN A 417 -21.97 -9.87 3.68
C ASN A 417 -20.75 -10.18 4.55
N GLY A 418 -20.19 -9.16 5.24
CA GLY A 418 -19.00 -9.30 6.08
C GLY A 418 -17.68 -9.35 5.28
N LYS A 419 -17.69 -8.99 3.99
CA LYS A 419 -16.48 -8.95 3.15
C LYS A 419 -15.83 -7.59 3.19
N MET A 420 -14.49 -7.59 3.17
CA MET A 420 -13.72 -6.36 3.03
C MET A 420 -13.97 -5.71 1.68
N GLN A 421 -14.13 -4.39 1.67
CA GLN A 421 -14.22 -3.54 0.48
C GLN A 421 -13.36 -2.29 0.62
N MET A 422 -12.85 -1.80 -0.47
CA MET A 422 -12.14 -0.53 -0.58
C MET A 422 -13.07 0.56 -1.08
N ILE A 423 -12.95 1.75 -0.52
CA ILE A 423 -13.62 2.97 -0.99
C ILE A 423 -12.53 4.01 -1.20
N ALA A 424 -12.41 4.54 -2.41
CA ALA A 424 -11.35 5.47 -2.74
C ALA A 424 -11.86 6.67 -3.54
N ALA A 425 -11.21 7.80 -3.32
CA ALA A 425 -11.42 9.03 -4.08
C ALA A 425 -10.09 9.71 -4.38
N GLU A 426 -10.02 10.37 -5.53
CA GLU A 426 -8.91 11.26 -5.93
C GLU A 426 -9.35 12.71 -5.88
N GLY A 427 -8.49 13.56 -5.37
CA GLY A 427 -8.70 15.00 -5.27
C GLY A 427 -7.38 15.75 -5.29
N GLU A 428 -7.44 17.03 -4.90
CA GLU A 428 -6.29 17.92 -4.88
C GLU A 428 -6.11 18.53 -3.47
N SER A 429 -4.91 18.41 -2.91
CA SER A 429 -4.50 19.19 -1.75
C SER A 429 -4.21 20.63 -2.18
N LEU A 430 -4.83 21.59 -1.49
CA LEU A 430 -4.70 23.01 -1.77
C LEU A 430 -3.92 23.73 -0.67
N PRO A 431 -3.12 24.75 -1.00
CA PRO A 431 -2.45 25.59 -0.02
C PRO A 431 -3.47 26.42 0.77
N GLY A 432 -3.08 26.87 1.94
CA GLY A 432 -3.88 27.78 2.76
C GLY A 432 -3.73 27.53 4.24
N GLU A 433 -4.36 28.42 5.03
CA GLU A 433 -4.34 28.31 6.48
C GLU A 433 -5.15 27.11 6.98
N ILE A 434 -4.68 26.52 8.06
CA ILE A 434 -5.35 25.44 8.79
C ILE A 434 -5.58 25.87 10.24
N PRO A 435 -6.55 25.26 10.94
CA PRO A 435 -6.74 25.50 12.38
C PRO A 435 -5.46 25.20 13.17
N GLN A 436 -5.09 26.09 14.09
CA GLN A 436 -3.90 25.95 14.94
C GLN A 436 -4.25 25.21 16.25
N THR A 437 -4.70 23.98 16.11
CA THR A 437 -5.22 23.15 17.21
C THR A 437 -4.30 22.01 17.62
N GLY A 438 -3.12 21.89 16.99
CA GLY A 438 -2.19 20.78 17.22
C GLY A 438 -2.54 19.51 16.42
N ASN A 439 -3.54 19.57 15.54
CA ASN A 439 -3.93 18.49 14.66
C ASN A 439 -3.41 18.74 13.26
N THR A 440 -3.04 17.68 12.55
CA THR A 440 -2.76 17.76 11.12
C THR A 440 -4.07 17.96 10.37
N ASN A 441 -4.09 18.94 9.48
CA ASN A 441 -5.22 19.23 8.61
C ASN A 441 -4.72 19.61 7.23
N THR A 442 -5.46 19.19 6.21
CA THR A 442 -5.18 19.53 4.82
C THR A 442 -6.46 20.01 4.15
N ARG A 443 -6.37 21.09 3.40
CA ARG A 443 -7.47 21.61 2.57
C ARG A 443 -7.54 20.78 1.30
N VAL A 444 -8.62 20.05 1.09
CA VAL A 444 -8.78 19.17 -0.08
C VAL A 444 -10.01 19.59 -0.89
N SER A 445 -9.88 19.60 -2.21
CA SER A 445 -10.97 19.78 -3.16
C SER A 445 -11.11 18.57 -4.07
N PHE A 446 -12.31 18.42 -4.62
CA PHE A 446 -12.65 17.37 -5.59
C PHE A 446 -13.25 18.06 -6.84
N GLY A 447 -13.28 17.38 -7.96
CA GLY A 447 -13.75 17.95 -9.24
C GLY A 447 -15.25 18.34 -9.29
N CYS A 448 -15.91 18.47 -8.14
CA CYS A 448 -17.33 18.78 -8.00
C CYS A 448 -17.56 19.65 -6.73
N PRO A 449 -18.79 20.17 -6.50
CA PRO A 449 -19.14 20.84 -5.26
C PRO A 449 -18.89 19.95 -4.04
N ILE A 450 -18.23 20.53 -3.02
CA ILE A 450 -17.75 19.75 -1.86
C ILE A 450 -18.87 19.01 -1.14
N HIS A 451 -20.05 19.62 -1.00
CA HIS A 451 -21.19 18.97 -0.33
C HIS A 451 -21.71 17.76 -1.14
N GLU A 452 -21.66 17.78 -2.47
CA GLU A 452 -22.03 16.66 -3.31
C GLU A 452 -21.02 15.51 -3.20
N PHE A 453 -19.73 15.83 -3.16
CA PHE A 453 -18.68 14.84 -2.89
C PHE A 453 -18.90 14.17 -1.55
N LEU A 454 -19.12 14.96 -0.48
CA LEU A 454 -19.32 14.44 0.87
C LEU A 454 -20.54 13.54 0.97
N CYS A 455 -21.66 13.88 0.29
CA CYS A 455 -22.82 12.99 0.20
C CYS A 455 -22.44 11.63 -0.42
N ARG A 456 -21.79 11.64 -1.58
CA ARG A 456 -21.37 10.41 -2.28
C ARG A 456 -20.37 9.59 -1.47
N TRP A 457 -19.43 10.25 -0.78
CA TRP A 457 -18.49 9.58 0.12
C TRP A 457 -19.22 8.86 1.25
N CYS A 458 -20.14 9.54 1.92
CA CYS A 458 -20.94 8.94 3.01
C CYS A 458 -21.83 7.79 2.51
N GLU A 459 -22.47 7.95 1.36
CA GLU A 459 -23.34 6.94 0.73
C GLU A 459 -22.57 5.68 0.32
N ALA A 460 -21.26 5.80 0.04
CA ALA A 460 -20.40 4.66 -0.25
C ALA A 460 -20.12 3.78 0.99
N GLY A 461 -20.41 4.25 2.21
CA GLY A 461 -20.26 3.51 3.46
C GLY A 461 -18.81 3.24 3.88
N PRO A 462 -17.90 4.23 3.86
CA PRO A 462 -16.54 4.04 4.33
C PRO A 462 -16.50 3.82 5.85
N THR A 463 -15.38 3.28 6.37
CA THR A 463 -14.98 3.56 7.75
C THR A 463 -14.73 5.06 7.86
N HIS A 464 -15.06 5.69 9.00
CA HIS A 464 -14.90 7.15 9.13
C HIS A 464 -13.43 7.59 9.00
N HIS A 465 -12.48 6.71 9.31
CA HIS A 465 -11.07 6.91 9.00
C HIS A 465 -10.71 6.44 7.59
N PHE A 466 -9.65 7.02 7.06
CA PHE A 466 -9.03 6.60 5.79
C PHE A 466 -7.52 6.91 5.79
N ALA A 467 -6.80 6.24 4.91
CA ALA A 467 -5.43 6.61 4.59
C ALA A 467 -5.44 7.76 3.58
N LEU A 468 -4.77 8.87 3.92
CA LEU A 468 -4.59 10.02 3.03
C LEU A 468 -3.15 10.03 2.49
N GLY A 469 -2.99 9.92 1.18
CA GLY A 469 -1.69 9.92 0.52
C GLY A 469 -1.61 10.88 -0.66
N ILE A 470 -0.39 11.24 -1.07
CA ILE A 470 -0.13 12.07 -2.26
C ILE A 470 -0.15 11.21 -3.52
N GLY A 471 -0.53 11.83 -4.66
CA GLY A 471 -0.62 11.17 -5.95
C GLY A 471 -2.02 10.61 -6.23
N HIS A 472 -2.27 10.29 -7.52
CA HIS A 472 -3.47 9.62 -7.99
C HIS A 472 -3.17 8.11 -8.10
N HIS A 473 -3.89 7.28 -7.33
CA HIS A 473 -3.61 5.85 -7.19
C HIS A 473 -4.80 4.93 -7.54
N ILE A 474 -5.94 5.47 -7.97
CA ILE A 474 -7.13 4.65 -8.30
C ILE A 474 -6.81 3.61 -9.37
N ALA A 475 -6.01 3.94 -10.37
CA ALA A 475 -5.61 2.98 -11.40
C ALA A 475 -4.86 1.76 -10.83
N ALA A 476 -3.94 1.98 -9.88
CA ALA A 476 -3.25 0.91 -9.18
C ALA A 476 -4.18 0.17 -8.19
N LEU A 477 -5.10 0.87 -7.53
CA LEU A 477 -6.10 0.27 -6.63
C LEU A 477 -7.08 -0.65 -7.37
N ARG A 478 -7.48 -0.32 -8.61
CA ARG A 478 -8.24 -1.24 -9.47
C ARG A 478 -7.49 -2.56 -9.71
N LYS A 479 -6.19 -2.47 -9.95
CA LYS A 479 -5.33 -3.65 -10.13
C LYS A 479 -5.13 -4.41 -8.82
N PHE A 480 -5.00 -3.70 -7.71
CA PHE A 480 -4.96 -4.30 -6.38
C PHE A 480 -6.26 -5.06 -6.07
N SER A 481 -7.43 -4.49 -6.43
CA SER A 481 -8.73 -5.17 -6.32
C SER A 481 -8.76 -6.50 -7.08
N VAL A 482 -8.16 -6.55 -8.27
CA VAL A 482 -8.05 -7.80 -9.04
C VAL A 482 -7.14 -8.82 -8.34
N ILE A 483 -5.99 -8.38 -7.80
CA ILE A 483 -5.02 -9.25 -7.12
C ILE A 483 -5.58 -9.78 -5.80
N SER A 484 -6.17 -8.92 -4.99
CA SER A 484 -6.67 -9.25 -3.64
C SER A 484 -8.05 -9.89 -3.62
N GLY A 485 -8.86 -9.66 -4.67
CA GLY A 485 -10.29 -10.00 -4.67
C GLY A 485 -11.16 -9.07 -3.82
N ILE A 486 -10.59 -8.00 -3.24
CA ILE A 486 -11.31 -6.99 -2.47
C ILE A 486 -11.96 -6.00 -3.44
N SER A 487 -13.26 -5.80 -3.36
CA SER A 487 -14.00 -4.86 -4.23
C SER A 487 -13.53 -3.41 -4.02
N LEU A 488 -13.60 -2.60 -5.07
CA LEU A 488 -13.28 -1.17 -5.04
C LEU A 488 -14.51 -0.36 -5.45
N ILE A 489 -14.91 0.57 -4.59
CA ILE A 489 -15.90 1.61 -4.88
C ILE A 489 -15.14 2.91 -5.10
N GLU A 490 -15.31 3.51 -6.26
CA GLU A 490 -14.69 4.78 -6.63
C GLU A 490 -15.71 5.92 -6.43
N VAL A 491 -15.38 6.86 -5.56
CA VAL A 491 -16.18 8.07 -5.35
C VAL A 491 -15.60 9.19 -6.20
N LYS A 492 -16.47 9.79 -7.05
CA LYS A 492 -16.11 10.83 -8.01
C LYS A 492 -16.87 12.12 -7.75
#